data_7e3bc254e82207a82b91c540e9ea87df
#
_entry.id   7e3bc254e82207a82b91c540e9ea87df
#
_cell.length_a   1.000
_cell.length_b   1.000
_cell.length_c   1.000
_cell.angle_alpha   90.00
_cell.angle_beta   90.00
_cell.angle_gamma   90.00
#
_symmetry.space_group_name_H-M   'P 1'
#
loop_
_entity.id
_entity.type
_entity.pdbx_description
1 polymer ?
#
loop_
_entity_poly.entity_id
_entity_poly.type
_entity_poly.pdbx_seq_one_letter_code
_entity_poly.pdbx_strand_id
1 'polypeptide(L)'
;MTQTVIHQPRVAWDAALAFVRMTAYPYYEVFADEVYRRLGPDVAALLEETRQHVFDNLIRTGGDRYVTDVEAGKWRVRLEELLRNRPELTGTLLDLTWMAPR
;
A
#
# COMPACT_ATOMS: atom_id res chain seq x y z
N MET A 1 33.67 -1.71 1.57
CA MET A 1 32.45 -0.93 1.29
C MET A 1 31.24 -1.77 1.63
N THR A 2 30.45 -1.28 2.55
CA THR A 2 29.28 -2.03 3.00
C THR A 2 28.11 -1.69 2.09
N GLN A 3 27.57 -2.69 1.40
CA GLN A 3 26.35 -2.52 0.65
C GLN A 3 25.17 -2.76 1.57
N THR A 4 24.27 -1.79 1.64
CA THR A 4 23.00 -1.99 2.31
C THR A 4 22.08 -2.73 1.35
N VAL A 5 21.76 -3.98 1.67
CA VAL A 5 20.81 -4.75 0.87
C VAL A 5 19.43 -4.51 1.43
N ILE A 6 18.57 -3.87 0.62
CA ILE A 6 17.17 -3.68 0.96
C ILE A 6 16.41 -4.86 0.40
N HIS A 7 15.74 -5.61 1.26
CA HIS A 7 14.98 -6.79 0.89
C HIS A 7 13.63 -6.38 0.28
N GLN A 8 13.55 -6.35 -1.04
CA GLN A 8 12.38 -5.88 -1.77
C GLN A 8 11.06 -6.57 -1.39
N PRO A 9 11.01 -7.91 -1.21
CA PRO A 9 9.78 -8.55 -0.75
C PRO A 9 9.29 -8.04 0.59
N ARG A 10 10.20 -7.70 1.51
CA ARG A 10 9.83 -7.13 2.80
C ARG A 10 9.29 -5.72 2.64
N VAL A 11 9.92 -4.90 1.80
CA VAL A 11 9.46 -3.54 1.52
C VAL A 11 8.06 -3.57 0.90
N ALA A 12 7.84 -4.46 -0.06
CA ALA A 12 6.54 -4.61 -0.71
C ALA A 12 5.47 -5.05 0.29
N TRP A 13 5.78 -5.96 1.19
CA TRP A 13 4.84 -6.46 2.20
C TRP A 13 4.46 -5.37 3.21
N ASP A 14 5.45 -4.66 3.73
CA ASP A 14 5.21 -3.59 4.69
C ASP A 14 4.39 -2.46 4.05
N ALA A 15 4.69 -2.11 2.80
CA ALA A 15 3.93 -1.11 2.06
C ALA A 15 2.49 -1.59 1.79
N ALA A 16 2.31 -2.86 1.44
CA ALA A 16 0.99 -3.43 1.21
C ALA A 16 0.10 -3.30 2.45
N LEU A 17 0.63 -3.63 3.61
CA LEU A 17 -0.09 -3.49 4.88
C LEU A 17 -0.42 -2.03 5.17
N ALA A 18 0.54 -1.12 4.92
CA ALA A 18 0.35 0.31 5.11
C ALA A 18 -0.74 0.86 4.18
N PHE A 19 -0.73 0.46 2.90
CA PHE A 19 -1.72 0.90 1.92
C PHE A 19 -3.14 0.52 2.35
N VAL A 20 -3.35 -0.73 2.74
CA VAL A 20 -4.66 -1.19 3.19
C VAL A 20 -5.08 -0.47 4.47
N ARG A 21 -4.16 -0.34 5.42
CA ARG A 21 -4.45 0.33 6.71
C ARG A 21 -4.84 1.78 6.50
N MET A 22 -4.15 2.50 5.61
CA MET A 22 -4.41 3.92 5.37
C MET A 22 -5.79 4.19 4.76
N THR A 23 -6.39 3.21 4.08
CA THR A 23 -7.73 3.42 3.51
C THR A 23 -8.79 3.68 4.57
N ALA A 24 -8.56 3.27 5.81
CA ALA A 24 -9.50 3.45 6.92
C ALA A 24 -9.12 4.61 7.86
N TYR A 25 -8.07 5.35 7.54
CA TYR A 25 -7.60 6.44 8.41
C TYR A 25 -8.10 7.79 7.95
N PRO A 26 -8.25 8.76 8.90
CA PRO A 26 -8.70 10.11 8.56
C PRO A 26 -7.79 10.84 7.58
N TYR A 27 -6.51 10.49 7.53
CA TYR A 27 -5.54 11.14 6.64
C TYR A 27 -5.43 10.44 5.29
N TYR A 28 -6.41 9.61 4.92
CA TYR A 28 -6.39 8.88 3.65
C TYR A 28 -6.18 9.82 2.45
N GLU A 29 -6.86 10.97 2.43
CA GLU A 29 -6.76 11.89 1.29
C GLU A 29 -5.32 12.39 1.08
N VAL A 30 -4.60 12.68 2.16
CA VAL A 30 -3.20 13.10 2.09
C VAL A 30 -2.34 11.97 1.55
N PHE A 31 -2.56 10.76 2.05
CA PHE A 31 -1.83 9.58 1.61
C PHE A 31 -2.10 9.28 0.13
N ALA A 32 -3.37 9.30 -0.27
CA ALA A 32 -3.77 9.05 -1.66
C ALA A 32 -3.15 10.07 -2.62
N ASP A 33 -3.06 11.32 -2.22
CA ASP A 33 -2.42 12.37 -3.01
C ASP A 33 -0.93 12.08 -3.21
N GLU A 34 -0.24 11.64 -2.15
CA GLU A 34 1.17 11.25 -2.25
C GLU A 34 1.36 10.03 -3.15
N VAL A 35 0.47 9.05 -3.07
CA VAL A 35 0.51 7.88 -3.95
C VAL A 35 0.34 8.31 -5.41
N TYR A 36 -0.62 9.19 -5.68
CA TYR A 36 -0.84 9.72 -7.02
C TYR A 36 0.42 10.41 -7.56
N ARG A 37 1.00 11.29 -6.75
CA ARG A 37 2.17 12.07 -7.20
C ARG A 37 3.41 11.22 -7.40
N ARG A 38 3.62 10.22 -6.56
CA ARG A 38 4.86 9.43 -6.58
C ARG A 38 4.78 8.15 -7.40
N LEU A 39 3.60 7.52 -7.46
CA LEU A 39 3.42 6.24 -8.13
C LEU A 39 2.51 6.31 -9.35
N GLY A 40 1.82 7.44 -9.55
CA GLY A 40 1.00 7.68 -10.73
C GLY A 40 -0.48 7.38 -10.56
N PRO A 41 -1.28 7.74 -11.59
CA PRO A 41 -2.73 7.62 -11.51
C PRO A 41 -3.24 6.18 -11.45
N ASP A 42 -2.53 5.23 -12.05
CA ASP A 42 -2.98 3.83 -12.07
C ASP A 42 -2.93 3.22 -10.66
N VAL A 43 -1.83 3.46 -9.94
CA VAL A 43 -1.69 2.96 -8.57
C VAL A 43 -2.69 3.67 -7.65
N ALA A 44 -2.89 4.97 -7.84
CA ALA A 44 -3.86 5.74 -7.07
C ALA A 44 -5.30 5.22 -7.28
N ALA A 45 -5.65 4.85 -8.52
CA ALA A 45 -6.96 4.27 -8.83
C ALA A 45 -7.16 2.93 -8.12
N LEU A 46 -6.12 2.09 -8.09
CA LEU A 46 -6.17 0.81 -7.37
C LEU A 46 -6.32 1.02 -5.87
N LEU A 47 -5.70 2.06 -5.32
CA LEU A 47 -5.85 2.39 -3.91
C LEU A 47 -7.29 2.79 -3.59
N GLU A 48 -7.92 3.59 -4.45
CA GLU A 48 -9.32 3.98 -4.26
C GLU A 48 -10.26 2.76 -4.34
N GLU A 49 -9.98 1.83 -5.24
CA GLU A 49 -10.72 0.57 -5.33
C GLU A 49 -10.59 -0.23 -4.03
N THR A 50 -9.38 -0.30 -3.47
CA THR A 50 -9.14 -0.95 -2.18
C THR A 50 -9.96 -0.29 -1.07
N ARG A 51 -10.02 1.04 -1.06
CA ARG A 51 -10.81 1.80 -0.07
C ARG A 51 -12.28 1.41 -0.16
N GLN A 52 -12.83 1.31 -1.38
CA GLN A 52 -14.21 0.88 -1.58
C GLN A 52 -14.45 -0.50 -1.00
N HIS A 53 -13.56 -1.45 -1.26
CA HIS A 53 -13.67 -2.82 -0.74
C HIS A 53 -13.62 -2.85 0.79
N VAL A 54 -12.72 -2.07 1.39
CA VAL A 54 -12.57 -2.01 2.85
C VAL A 54 -13.82 -1.43 3.50
N PHE A 55 -14.36 -0.32 2.97
CA PHE A 55 -15.57 0.29 3.50
C PHE A 55 -16.79 -0.59 3.33
N ASP A 56 -16.93 -1.23 2.17
CA ASP A 56 -18.02 -2.15 1.89
C ASP A 56 -18.01 -3.33 2.88
N ASN A 57 -16.82 -3.87 3.14
CA ASN A 57 -16.61 -4.90 4.15
C ASN A 57 -17.01 -4.42 5.55
N LEU A 58 -16.61 -3.20 5.90
CA LEU A 58 -16.93 -2.62 7.21
C LEU A 58 -18.43 -2.51 7.42
N ILE A 59 -19.16 -2.08 6.38
CA ILE A 59 -20.62 -1.94 6.42
C ILE A 59 -21.29 -3.31 6.54
N ARG A 60 -20.83 -4.31 5.77
CA ARG A 60 -21.50 -5.62 5.71
C ARG A 60 -21.15 -6.55 6.85
N THR A 61 -19.91 -6.51 7.34
CA THR A 61 -19.41 -7.50 8.32
C THR A 61 -18.90 -6.87 9.61
N GLY A 62 -18.82 -5.54 9.69
CA GLY A 62 -18.20 -4.86 10.82
C GLY A 62 -16.69 -4.90 10.79
N GLY A 63 -16.09 -5.30 9.64
CA GLY A 63 -14.64 -5.30 9.48
C GLY A 63 -14.01 -6.69 9.54
N ASP A 64 -14.52 -7.63 8.74
CA ASP A 64 -13.94 -8.97 8.65
C ASP A 64 -12.49 -8.87 8.18
N ARG A 65 -11.59 -9.42 8.97
CA ARG A 65 -10.16 -9.42 8.72
C ARG A 65 -9.78 -10.13 7.40
N TYR A 66 -10.58 -11.10 6.98
CA TYR A 66 -10.31 -11.84 5.75
C TYR A 66 -10.22 -10.90 4.54
N VAL A 67 -11.10 -9.91 4.43
CA VAL A 67 -11.11 -8.96 3.30
C VAL A 67 -9.85 -8.10 3.32
N THR A 68 -9.45 -7.59 4.49
CA THR A 68 -8.23 -6.78 4.60
C THR A 68 -6.98 -7.61 4.28
N ASP A 69 -6.94 -8.86 4.68
CA ASP A 69 -5.83 -9.76 4.38
C ASP A 69 -5.74 -10.06 2.88
N VAL A 70 -6.89 -10.27 2.22
CA VAL A 70 -6.93 -10.49 0.77
C VAL A 70 -6.44 -9.25 0.02
N GLU A 71 -6.90 -8.07 0.43
CA GLU A 71 -6.47 -6.82 -0.20
C GLU A 71 -4.96 -6.57 -0.01
N ALA A 72 -4.45 -6.85 1.19
CA ALA A 72 -3.01 -6.75 1.46
C ALA A 72 -2.21 -7.71 0.58
N GLY A 73 -2.70 -8.93 0.37
CA GLY A 73 -2.06 -9.90 -0.51
C GLY A 73 -1.99 -9.43 -1.96
N LYS A 74 -3.08 -8.84 -2.45
CA LYS A 74 -3.11 -8.25 -3.80
C LYS A 74 -2.09 -7.13 -3.94
N TRP A 75 -2.02 -6.24 -2.94
CA TRP A 75 -1.07 -5.14 -2.95
C TRP A 75 0.37 -5.64 -2.90
N ARG A 76 0.64 -6.67 -2.12
CA ARG A 76 1.98 -7.27 -2.07
C ARG A 76 2.45 -7.68 -3.45
N VAL A 77 1.61 -8.39 -4.19
CA VAL A 77 1.96 -8.86 -5.55
C VAL A 77 2.20 -7.67 -6.49
N ARG A 78 1.32 -6.68 -6.46
CA ARG A 78 1.44 -5.47 -7.29
C ARG A 78 2.73 -4.71 -7.00
N LEU A 79 3.06 -4.54 -5.72
CA LEU A 79 4.23 -3.77 -5.32
C LEU A 79 5.52 -4.55 -5.54
N GLU A 80 5.52 -5.87 -5.39
CA GLU A 80 6.67 -6.69 -5.77
C GLU A 80 6.98 -6.56 -7.26
N GLU A 81 5.96 -6.59 -8.10
CA GLU A 81 6.11 -6.42 -9.53
C GLU A 81 6.59 -5.02 -9.87
N LEU A 82 6.04 -4.01 -9.22
CA LEU A 82 6.46 -2.62 -9.40
C LEU A 82 7.96 -2.46 -9.10
N LEU A 83 8.42 -3.02 -7.99
CA LEU A 83 9.84 -2.93 -7.61
C LEU A 83 10.75 -3.75 -8.51
N ARG A 84 10.26 -4.84 -9.08
CA ARG A 84 11.02 -5.60 -10.07
C ARG A 84 11.30 -4.78 -11.32
N ASN A 85 10.29 -4.05 -11.77
CA ASN A 85 10.38 -3.24 -12.99
C ASN A 85 11.02 -1.88 -12.74
N ARG A 86 10.84 -1.33 -11.54
CA ARG A 86 11.30 0.01 -11.17
C ARG A 86 11.91 -0.01 -9.75
N PRO A 87 13.11 -0.62 -9.60
CA PRO A 87 13.73 -0.74 -8.27
C PRO A 87 14.06 0.59 -7.63
N GLU A 88 14.16 1.68 -8.40
CA GLU A 88 14.38 3.03 -7.87
C GLU A 88 13.22 3.52 -7.00
N LEU A 89 12.06 2.89 -7.08
CA LEU A 89 10.90 3.25 -6.26
C LEU A 89 10.95 2.65 -4.84
N THR A 90 11.97 1.87 -4.51
CA THR A 90 12.11 1.28 -3.17
C THR A 90 12.06 2.34 -2.08
N GLY A 91 12.81 3.44 -2.25
CA GLY A 91 12.79 4.56 -1.29
C GLY A 91 11.43 5.21 -1.16
N THR A 92 10.72 5.36 -2.28
CA THR A 92 9.37 5.91 -2.29
C THR A 92 8.40 5.03 -1.48
N LEU A 93 8.46 3.70 -1.66
CA LEU A 93 7.62 2.80 -0.88
C LEU A 93 7.96 2.82 0.60
N LEU A 94 9.23 2.95 0.95
CA LEU A 94 9.63 3.11 2.35
C LEU A 94 9.04 4.39 2.95
N ASP A 95 9.11 5.50 2.22
CA ASP A 95 8.54 6.77 2.67
C ASP A 95 7.04 6.67 2.88
N LEU A 96 6.32 6.07 1.93
CA LEU A 96 4.87 5.89 2.03
C LEU A 96 4.50 4.99 3.22
N THR A 97 5.28 3.94 3.45
CA THR A 97 5.07 3.04 4.61
C THR A 97 5.19 3.81 5.92
N TRP A 98 6.13 4.75 6.02
CA TRP A 98 6.33 5.56 7.21
C TRP A 98 5.19 6.55 7.47
N MET A 99 4.37 6.88 6.48
CA MET A 99 3.20 7.74 6.66
C MET A 99 2.09 7.04 7.43
N ALA A 100 2.05 5.71 7.38
CA ALA A 100 1.01 4.95 8.07
C ALA A 100 1.30 4.87 9.57
N PRO A 101 0.28 5.02 10.44
CA PRO A 101 0.45 4.84 11.87
C PRO A 101 0.88 3.41 12.20
N ARG A 102 1.69 3.29 13.24
CA ARG A 102 2.16 2.01 13.73
C ARG A 102 1.30 1.49 14.87
#